data_cbd042f85f9adb8880f9fc552349dfc3
#
_entry.id   cbd042f85f9adb8880f9fc552349dfc3
#
_cell.length_a   1.000
_cell.length_b   1.000
_cell.length_c   1.000
_cell.angle_alpha   90.00
_cell.angle_beta   90.00
_cell.angle_gamma   90.00
#
_symmetry.space_group_name_H-M   'P 1'
#
loop_
_entity.id
_entity.type
_entity.pdbx_description
1 polymer ?
#
loop_
_entity_poly.entity_id
_entity_poly.type
_entity_poly.pdbx_seq_one_letter_code
_entity_poly.pdbx_strand_id
1 'polypeptide(L)'
;MELTQQNSTSLPLLKNGKPHVSYSEVSTWKSCPWKHKLAYIDGISEFEPSPYLDYGTIVHDTIENFLRGNPIDVEKAHQKIRDAWEKNGFDTQEFIDKQTVRADSQGWKYKHVPLSGWLESAKNSLEQAPSFLDEQFPGWKPYAAEHALYESVQGEEEGRFKGFIDCVIELPNGKHVIIDWKTAGPRGWNRDKQQDFQTQAQIILYKHYWMGVTGKPSNQIKTCFVLLKRESKPGKSMAIVEVSAGPKALEKANKMVSSMLKGMRTGFAPKNKLSCKFCEFANTHHCT
;
A
#
# COMPACT_ATOMS: atom_id res chain seq x y z
N MET A 1 -16.21 -1.85 -41.46
CA MET A 1 -15.20 -2.49 -40.56
C MET A 1 -15.83 -2.53 -39.21
N GLU A 2 -16.55 -3.65 -38.94
CA GLU A 2 -17.36 -3.85 -37.75
C GLU A 2 -16.44 -4.11 -36.55
N LEU A 3 -16.57 -3.30 -35.53
CA LEU A 3 -15.96 -3.51 -34.23
C LEU A 3 -16.70 -4.68 -33.55
N THR A 4 -16.07 -5.84 -33.54
CA THR A 4 -16.53 -7.00 -32.77
C THR A 4 -16.65 -6.60 -31.30
N GLN A 5 -17.88 -6.55 -30.80
CA GLN A 5 -18.17 -6.51 -29.39
C GLN A 5 -17.53 -7.75 -28.72
N GLN A 6 -16.48 -7.51 -27.96
CA GLN A 6 -15.95 -8.54 -27.06
C GLN A 6 -17.05 -8.86 -26.02
N ASN A 7 -17.55 -10.09 -26.09
CA ASN A 7 -18.41 -10.65 -25.07
C ASN A 7 -17.71 -10.52 -23.71
N SER A 8 -18.20 -9.64 -22.85
CA SER A 8 -17.80 -9.56 -21.46
C SER A 8 -18.33 -10.82 -20.76
N THR A 9 -17.56 -11.89 -20.76
CA THR A 9 -17.79 -13.00 -19.85
C THR A 9 -17.68 -12.43 -18.44
N SER A 10 -18.78 -12.39 -17.72
CA SER A 10 -18.79 -11.99 -16.31
C SER A 10 -17.83 -12.90 -15.55
N LEU A 11 -16.77 -12.31 -14.97
CA LEU A 11 -15.84 -13.06 -14.14
C LEU A 11 -16.58 -13.63 -12.92
N PRO A 12 -16.32 -14.89 -12.54
CA PRO A 12 -16.94 -15.47 -11.36
C PRO A 12 -16.62 -14.65 -10.12
N LEU A 13 -17.64 -14.41 -9.28
CA LEU A 13 -17.50 -13.64 -8.05
C LEU A 13 -16.93 -14.52 -6.93
N LEU A 14 -16.03 -13.96 -6.15
CA LEU A 14 -15.59 -14.55 -4.90
C LEU A 14 -16.72 -14.49 -3.86
N LYS A 15 -16.60 -15.23 -2.74
CA LYS A 15 -17.65 -15.26 -1.69
C LYS A 15 -18.00 -13.89 -1.10
N ASN A 16 -17.08 -12.92 -1.19
CA ASN A 16 -17.32 -11.54 -0.79
C ASN A 16 -18.04 -10.69 -1.88
N GLY A 17 -18.50 -11.30 -2.95
CA GLY A 17 -19.15 -10.61 -4.07
C GLY A 17 -18.19 -9.84 -4.98
N LYS A 18 -16.86 -9.94 -4.76
CA LYS A 18 -15.85 -9.27 -5.59
C LYS A 18 -15.26 -10.23 -6.62
N PRO A 19 -14.92 -9.75 -7.82
CA PRO A 19 -14.25 -10.56 -8.84
C PRO A 19 -12.73 -10.72 -8.60
N HIS A 20 -12.19 -10.13 -7.54
CA HIS A 20 -10.75 -10.08 -7.27
C HIS A 20 -10.44 -9.97 -5.78
N VAL A 21 -9.19 -10.27 -5.44
CA VAL A 21 -8.59 -9.97 -4.13
C VAL A 21 -7.45 -8.96 -4.28
N SER A 22 -7.21 -8.16 -3.24
CA SER A 22 -6.11 -7.20 -3.18
C SER A 22 -5.05 -7.62 -2.16
N TYR A 23 -3.86 -7.01 -2.22
CA TYR A 23 -2.85 -7.24 -1.20
C TYR A 23 -3.33 -6.85 0.21
N SER A 24 -4.05 -5.75 0.36
CA SER A 24 -4.60 -5.32 1.65
C SER A 24 -5.51 -6.39 2.25
N GLU A 25 -6.33 -7.02 1.42
CA GLU A 25 -7.20 -8.12 1.80
C GLU A 25 -6.40 -9.37 2.21
N VAL A 26 -5.40 -9.75 1.40
CA VAL A 26 -4.48 -10.87 1.71
C VAL A 26 -3.73 -10.64 3.02
N SER A 27 -3.24 -9.42 3.25
CA SER A 27 -2.55 -9.03 4.47
C SER A 27 -3.45 -9.12 5.70
N THR A 28 -4.70 -8.65 5.58
CA THR A 28 -5.69 -8.76 6.65
C THR A 28 -5.99 -10.20 6.97
N TRP A 29 -6.22 -11.05 5.95
CA TRP A 29 -6.45 -12.48 6.14
C TRP A 29 -5.24 -13.17 6.80
N LYS A 30 -4.04 -12.84 6.39
CA LYS A 30 -2.80 -13.38 6.97
C LYS A 30 -2.65 -13.00 8.44
N SER A 31 -3.03 -11.77 8.79
CA SER A 31 -3.00 -11.30 10.17
C SER A 31 -4.05 -12.01 11.03
N CYS A 32 -5.29 -12.06 10.55
CA CYS A 32 -6.39 -12.76 11.23
C CYS A 32 -7.50 -13.08 10.22
N PRO A 33 -7.70 -14.35 9.85
CA PRO A 33 -8.79 -14.75 8.95
C PRO A 33 -10.19 -14.34 9.45
N TRP A 34 -10.40 -14.31 10.77
CA TRP A 34 -11.66 -13.83 11.34
C TRP A 34 -11.87 -12.33 11.11
N LYS A 35 -10.82 -11.50 11.30
CA LYS A 35 -10.84 -10.08 10.97
C LYS A 35 -11.18 -9.87 9.49
N HIS A 36 -10.55 -10.64 8.60
CA HIS A 36 -10.84 -10.61 7.18
C HIS A 36 -12.30 -10.93 6.88
N LYS A 37 -12.84 -11.99 7.52
CA LYS A 37 -14.25 -12.34 7.37
C LYS A 37 -15.16 -11.18 7.75
N LEU A 38 -14.96 -10.59 8.93
CA LEU A 38 -15.77 -9.46 9.40
C LEU A 38 -15.68 -8.25 8.46
N ALA A 39 -14.47 -7.87 8.07
CA ALA A 39 -14.26 -6.65 7.29
C ALA A 39 -14.65 -6.79 5.80
N TYR A 40 -14.30 -7.92 5.17
CA TYR A 40 -14.40 -8.05 3.71
C TYR A 40 -15.53 -8.95 3.23
N ILE A 41 -16.01 -9.91 4.06
CA ILE A 41 -17.10 -10.81 3.69
C ILE A 41 -18.40 -10.32 4.30
N ASP A 42 -18.40 -10.02 5.59
CA ASP A 42 -19.60 -9.58 6.32
C ASP A 42 -19.81 -8.05 6.18
N GLY A 43 -18.80 -7.29 5.73
CA GLY A 43 -18.92 -5.86 5.48
C GLY A 43 -19.11 -5.00 6.73
N ILE A 44 -18.64 -5.46 7.90
CA ILE A 44 -18.88 -4.80 9.20
C ILE A 44 -17.89 -3.63 9.43
N SER A 45 -16.73 -3.61 8.74
CA SER A 45 -15.73 -2.55 8.93
C SER A 45 -16.25 -1.22 8.39
N GLU A 46 -16.21 -0.18 9.22
CA GLU A 46 -16.51 1.19 8.83
C GLU A 46 -15.21 1.92 8.43
N PHE A 47 -15.31 2.75 7.40
CA PHE A 47 -14.19 3.59 7.00
C PHE A 47 -14.06 4.75 8.00
N GLU A 48 -12.93 4.82 8.69
CA GLU A 48 -12.54 5.98 9.50
C GLU A 48 -11.53 6.84 8.74
N PRO A 49 -11.79 8.14 8.52
CA PRO A 49 -10.81 9.07 7.98
C PRO A 49 -9.55 9.10 8.83
N SER A 50 -8.40 9.21 8.19
CA SER A 50 -7.12 9.23 8.88
C SER A 50 -6.16 10.22 8.22
N PRO A 51 -5.52 11.11 9.00
CA PRO A 51 -4.55 12.06 8.46
C PRO A 51 -3.38 11.37 7.77
N TYR A 52 -3.06 10.13 8.17
CA TYR A 52 -2.02 9.33 7.53
C TYR A 52 -2.41 8.83 6.15
N LEU A 53 -3.67 8.46 5.95
CA LEU A 53 -4.19 7.99 4.67
C LEU A 53 -4.31 9.16 3.69
N ASP A 54 -4.95 10.25 4.11
CA ASP A 54 -5.15 11.42 3.24
C ASP A 54 -3.81 12.03 2.82
N TYR A 55 -2.89 12.21 3.78
CA TYR A 55 -1.53 12.65 3.49
C TYR A 55 -0.82 11.71 2.49
N GLY A 56 -0.88 10.40 2.76
CA GLY A 56 -0.27 9.39 1.90
C GLY A 56 -0.77 9.49 0.47
N THR A 57 -2.09 9.48 0.30
CA THR A 57 -2.73 9.58 -1.03
C THR A 57 -2.32 10.86 -1.76
N ILE A 58 -2.34 12.02 -1.09
CA ILE A 58 -2.02 13.30 -1.72
C ILE A 58 -0.56 13.36 -2.18
N VAL A 59 0.37 12.88 -1.35
CA VAL A 59 1.80 12.87 -1.70
C VAL A 59 2.07 11.87 -2.82
N HIS A 60 1.47 10.68 -2.79
CA HIS A 60 1.58 9.68 -3.85
C HIS A 60 1.05 10.23 -5.18
N ASP A 61 -0.15 10.80 -5.21
CA ASP A 61 -0.75 11.41 -6.40
C ASP A 61 0.18 12.48 -7.00
N THR A 62 0.83 13.27 -6.14
CA THR A 62 1.71 14.35 -6.60
C THR A 62 2.99 13.80 -7.22
N ILE A 63 3.59 12.76 -6.62
CA ILE A 63 4.75 12.07 -7.18
C ILE A 63 4.38 11.33 -8.47
N GLU A 64 3.21 10.70 -8.52
CA GLU A 64 2.69 10.06 -9.72
C GLU A 64 2.55 11.04 -10.89
N ASN A 65 2.00 12.22 -10.64
CA ASN A 65 1.92 13.28 -11.65
C ASN A 65 3.30 13.73 -12.15
N PHE A 66 4.30 13.78 -11.25
CA PHE A 66 5.69 14.06 -11.63
C PHE A 66 6.25 12.97 -12.55
N LEU A 67 6.02 11.69 -12.21
CA LEU A 67 6.46 10.57 -13.04
C LEU A 67 5.80 10.54 -14.43
N ARG A 68 4.64 11.17 -14.58
CA ARG A 68 3.94 11.38 -15.85
C ARG A 68 4.44 12.61 -16.63
N GLY A 69 5.50 13.27 -16.16
CA GLY A 69 6.15 14.40 -16.83
C GLY A 69 5.63 15.78 -16.43
N ASN A 70 4.78 15.88 -15.41
CA ASN A 70 4.34 17.18 -14.89
C ASN A 70 5.33 17.67 -13.80
N PRO A 71 5.44 18.99 -13.58
CA PRO A 71 6.22 19.50 -12.45
C PRO A 71 5.58 19.10 -11.11
N ILE A 72 6.42 18.96 -10.07
CA ILE A 72 5.91 18.82 -8.71
C ILE A 72 5.27 20.13 -8.26
N ASP A 73 4.00 20.05 -7.91
CA ASP A 73 3.18 21.19 -7.45
C ASP A 73 2.93 21.05 -5.94
N VAL A 74 3.85 21.61 -5.15
CA VAL A 74 3.78 21.60 -3.69
C VAL A 74 2.57 22.38 -3.17
N GLU A 75 2.24 23.52 -3.79
CA GLU A 75 1.11 24.34 -3.33
C GLU A 75 -0.23 23.66 -3.56
N LYS A 76 -0.38 22.98 -4.68
CA LYS A 76 -1.57 22.17 -4.95
C LYS A 76 -1.69 21.01 -3.97
N ALA A 77 -0.58 20.34 -3.62
CA ALA A 77 -0.55 19.30 -2.60
C ALA A 77 -0.93 19.88 -1.21
N HIS A 78 -0.38 21.03 -0.85
CA HIS A 78 -0.72 21.73 0.39
C HIS A 78 -2.20 22.10 0.45
N GLN A 79 -2.79 22.58 -0.64
CA GLN A 79 -4.21 22.91 -0.66
C GLN A 79 -5.07 21.66 -0.45
N LYS A 80 -4.77 20.57 -1.14
CA LYS A 80 -5.47 19.28 -0.92
C LYS A 80 -5.37 18.79 0.54
N ILE A 81 -4.20 18.96 1.18
CA ILE A 81 -4.01 18.60 2.59
C ILE A 81 -4.90 19.50 3.48
N ARG A 82 -4.92 20.82 3.28
CA ARG A 82 -5.79 21.74 4.03
C ARG A 82 -7.27 21.34 3.90
N ASP A 83 -7.71 21.09 2.67
CA ASP A 83 -9.10 20.71 2.40
C ASP A 83 -9.48 19.39 3.12
N ALA A 84 -8.57 18.40 3.13
CA ALA A 84 -8.78 17.14 3.83
C ALA A 84 -8.82 17.32 5.35
N TRP A 85 -7.97 18.17 5.91
CA TRP A 85 -7.94 18.49 7.34
C TRP A 85 -9.19 19.22 7.80
N GLU A 86 -9.64 20.21 7.04
CA GLU A 86 -10.89 20.92 7.32
C GLU A 86 -12.10 19.98 7.24
N LYS A 87 -12.20 19.23 6.14
CA LYS A 87 -13.30 18.28 5.91
C LYS A 87 -13.43 17.24 7.03
N ASN A 88 -12.32 16.71 7.52
CA ASN A 88 -12.29 15.61 8.49
C ASN A 88 -12.05 16.07 9.94
N GLY A 89 -11.82 17.35 10.15
CA GLY A 89 -11.63 17.93 11.48
C GLY A 89 -10.39 17.42 12.23
N PHE A 90 -9.31 17.08 11.53
CA PHE A 90 -8.14 16.42 12.15
C PHE A 90 -7.40 17.25 13.21
N ASP A 91 -7.56 18.58 13.23
CA ASP A 91 -6.99 19.49 14.25
C ASP A 91 -8.02 19.90 15.33
N THR A 92 -9.25 19.36 15.30
CA THR A 92 -10.24 19.64 16.31
C THR A 92 -9.90 18.94 17.64
N GLN A 93 -10.29 19.56 18.76
CA GLN A 93 -10.10 18.96 20.08
C GLN A 93 -10.83 17.61 20.19
N GLU A 94 -12.04 17.52 19.62
CA GLU A 94 -12.81 16.28 19.57
C GLU A 94 -12.04 15.13 18.90
N PHE A 95 -11.43 15.39 17.75
CA PHE A 95 -10.61 14.38 17.05
C PHE A 95 -9.39 13.97 17.89
N ILE A 96 -8.68 14.95 18.48
CA ILE A 96 -7.50 14.71 19.30
C ILE A 96 -7.86 13.86 20.52
N ASP A 97 -8.95 14.18 21.20
CA ASP A 97 -9.43 13.44 22.37
C ASP A 97 -9.82 12.01 22.00
N LYS A 98 -10.55 11.82 20.90
CA LYS A 98 -10.91 10.49 20.38
C LYS A 98 -9.66 9.65 20.10
N GLN A 99 -8.65 10.21 19.43
CA GLN A 99 -7.40 9.49 19.14
C GLN A 99 -6.60 9.20 20.41
N THR A 100 -6.61 10.09 21.38
CA THR A 100 -5.94 9.90 22.67
C THR A 100 -6.57 8.75 23.45
N VAL A 101 -7.91 8.74 23.60
CA VAL A 101 -8.63 7.64 24.27
C VAL A 101 -8.36 6.30 23.60
N ARG A 102 -8.37 6.28 22.25
CA ARG A 102 -8.06 5.06 21.49
C ARG A 102 -6.63 4.58 21.72
N ALA A 103 -5.67 5.49 21.72
CA ALA A 103 -4.26 5.16 21.96
C ALA A 103 -4.04 4.58 23.37
N ASP A 104 -4.62 5.21 24.38
CA ASP A 104 -4.51 4.78 25.78
C ASP A 104 -5.13 3.40 25.99
N SER A 105 -6.28 3.12 25.37
CA SER A 105 -6.94 1.80 25.42
C SER A 105 -6.08 0.68 24.79
N GLN A 106 -5.15 1.04 23.90
CA GLN A 106 -4.24 0.13 23.22
C GLN A 106 -2.81 0.15 23.81
N GLY A 107 -2.58 0.91 24.87
CA GLY A 107 -1.30 0.96 25.59
C GLY A 107 -0.18 1.72 24.84
N TRP A 108 -0.53 2.74 24.04
CA TRP A 108 0.44 3.65 23.43
C TRP A 108 -0.01 5.11 23.61
N LYS A 109 0.89 6.05 23.38
CA LYS A 109 0.60 7.48 23.49
C LYS A 109 0.33 8.10 22.13
N TYR A 110 -0.81 8.74 21.97
CA TYR A 110 -1.09 9.57 20.80
C TYR A 110 -0.23 10.83 20.85
N LYS A 111 0.43 11.13 19.73
CA LYS A 111 1.12 12.40 19.53
C LYS A 111 0.43 13.12 18.38
N HIS A 112 -0.30 14.17 18.70
CA HIS A 112 -0.87 15.01 17.67
C HIS A 112 0.24 15.72 16.88
N VAL A 113 0.10 15.73 15.56
CA VAL A 113 0.92 16.51 14.64
C VAL A 113 0.00 17.55 14.02
N PRO A 114 0.23 18.85 14.27
CA PRO A 114 -0.62 19.90 13.72
C PRO A 114 -0.50 19.98 12.19
N LEU A 115 -1.49 20.56 11.52
CA LEU A 115 -1.53 20.74 10.07
C LEU A 115 -0.21 21.29 9.50
N SER A 116 0.40 22.27 10.16
CA SER A 116 1.69 22.84 9.73
C SER A 116 2.81 21.80 9.60
N GLY A 117 2.86 20.81 10.51
CA GLY A 117 3.84 19.72 10.44
C GLY A 117 3.60 18.76 9.28
N TRP A 118 2.34 18.57 8.88
CA TRP A 118 2.00 17.76 7.71
C TRP A 118 2.35 18.48 6.40
N LEU A 119 2.06 19.79 6.31
CA LEU A 119 2.44 20.61 5.16
C LEU A 119 3.96 20.65 4.98
N GLU A 120 4.72 20.88 6.06
CA GLU A 120 6.18 20.84 6.01
C GLU A 120 6.71 19.47 5.58
N SER A 121 6.13 18.39 6.10
CA SER A 121 6.51 17.03 5.72
C SER A 121 6.23 16.73 4.24
N ALA A 122 5.11 17.22 3.69
CA ALA A 122 4.77 17.09 2.28
C ALA A 122 5.78 17.85 1.42
N LYS A 123 6.03 19.13 1.75
CA LYS A 123 7.03 19.95 1.05
C LYS A 123 8.38 19.27 0.99
N ASN A 124 8.91 18.86 2.15
CA ASN A 124 10.23 18.25 2.24
C ASN A 124 10.35 16.95 1.42
N SER A 125 9.29 16.13 1.39
CA SER A 125 9.28 14.89 0.59
C SER A 125 9.14 15.16 -0.89
N LEU A 126 8.25 16.06 -1.28
CA LEU A 126 7.99 16.38 -2.69
C LEU A 126 9.18 17.08 -3.34
N GLU A 127 9.78 18.07 -2.67
CA GLU A 127 10.98 18.77 -3.18
C GLU A 127 12.19 17.85 -3.30
N GLN A 128 12.31 16.83 -2.44
CA GLN A 128 13.42 15.87 -2.49
C GLN A 128 13.22 14.78 -3.55
N ALA A 129 12.00 14.45 -3.96
CA ALA A 129 11.70 13.28 -4.78
C ALA A 129 12.51 13.21 -6.09
N PRO A 130 12.63 14.28 -6.90
CA PRO A 130 13.39 14.22 -8.15
C PRO A 130 14.87 13.92 -7.91
N SER A 131 15.54 14.70 -7.05
CA SER A 131 16.96 14.52 -6.75
C SER A 131 17.25 13.17 -6.09
N PHE A 132 16.37 12.69 -5.24
CA PHE A 132 16.49 11.37 -4.64
C PHE A 132 16.45 10.25 -5.69
N LEU A 133 15.56 10.33 -6.67
CA LEU A 133 15.49 9.35 -7.75
C LEU A 133 16.78 9.41 -8.61
N ASP A 134 17.28 10.59 -8.93
CA ASP A 134 18.50 10.78 -9.70
C ASP A 134 19.74 10.20 -8.98
N GLU A 135 19.83 10.39 -7.66
CA GLU A 135 20.91 9.88 -6.85
C GLU A 135 20.87 8.35 -6.69
N GLN A 136 19.68 7.80 -6.45
CA GLN A 136 19.52 6.37 -6.19
C GLN A 136 19.51 5.52 -7.47
N PHE A 137 19.09 6.09 -8.58
CA PHE A 137 18.91 5.40 -9.86
C PHE A 137 19.49 6.21 -11.04
N PRO A 138 20.80 6.45 -11.11
CA PRO A 138 21.39 7.30 -12.15
C PRO A 138 20.95 6.92 -13.57
N GLY A 139 20.45 7.90 -14.33
CA GLY A 139 19.99 7.71 -15.71
C GLY A 139 18.65 6.98 -15.85
N TRP A 140 17.86 6.88 -14.79
CA TRP A 140 16.53 6.30 -14.83
C TRP A 140 15.58 7.06 -15.77
N LYS A 141 14.56 6.34 -16.22
CA LYS A 141 13.44 6.92 -16.97
C LYS A 141 12.13 6.38 -16.38
N PRO A 142 11.07 7.19 -16.32
CA PRO A 142 9.76 6.68 -15.94
C PRO A 142 9.30 5.65 -16.98
N TYR A 143 8.80 4.50 -16.53
CA TYR A 143 8.24 3.46 -17.38
C TYR A 143 6.73 3.33 -17.19
N ALA A 144 6.27 3.30 -15.94
CA ALA A 144 4.86 3.28 -15.59
C ALA A 144 4.63 3.97 -14.23
N ALA A 145 3.50 4.65 -14.10
CA ALA A 145 3.03 5.27 -12.87
C ALA A 145 1.59 4.82 -12.61
N GLU A 146 1.27 4.40 -11.37
CA GLU A 146 -0.03 3.86 -10.95
C GLU A 146 -0.54 2.75 -11.90
N HIS A 147 0.35 1.78 -12.20
CA HIS A 147 0.00 0.72 -13.15
C HIS A 147 -0.98 -0.28 -12.53
N ALA A 148 -2.18 -0.36 -13.10
CA ALA A 148 -3.19 -1.31 -12.66
C ALA A 148 -2.82 -2.75 -13.04
N LEU A 149 -2.72 -3.62 -12.04
CA LEU A 149 -2.63 -5.07 -12.19
C LEU A 149 -4.02 -5.68 -12.02
N TYR A 150 -4.37 -6.59 -12.92
CA TYR A 150 -5.58 -7.41 -12.83
C TYR A 150 -5.31 -8.79 -13.42
N GLU A 151 -4.64 -9.62 -12.63
CA GLU A 151 -3.97 -10.82 -13.12
C GLU A 151 -4.57 -12.10 -12.52
N SER A 152 -4.51 -13.19 -13.26
CA SER A 152 -4.91 -14.51 -12.76
C SER A 152 -3.98 -14.98 -11.64
N VAL A 153 -4.57 -15.49 -10.57
CA VAL A 153 -3.79 -16.10 -9.48
C VAL A 153 -3.36 -17.49 -9.92
N GLN A 154 -2.07 -17.76 -9.87
CA GLN A 154 -1.51 -19.04 -10.28
C GLN A 154 -2.15 -20.23 -9.53
N GLY A 155 -2.65 -21.21 -10.26
CA GLY A 155 -3.31 -22.39 -9.69
C GLY A 155 -4.75 -22.15 -9.22
N GLU A 156 -5.34 -21.00 -9.56
CA GLU A 156 -6.72 -20.63 -9.22
C GLU A 156 -7.49 -20.24 -10.48
N GLU A 157 -8.49 -21.04 -10.87
CA GLU A 157 -9.24 -20.81 -12.11
C GLU A 157 -10.06 -19.49 -12.05
N GLU A 158 -10.60 -19.19 -10.90
CA GLU A 158 -11.53 -18.06 -10.69
C GLU A 158 -10.89 -16.85 -9.97
N GLY A 159 -9.68 -17.02 -9.42
CA GLY A 159 -9.02 -15.98 -8.64
C GLY A 159 -8.35 -14.92 -9.51
N ARG A 160 -8.63 -13.63 -9.22
CA ARG A 160 -7.91 -12.50 -9.80
C ARG A 160 -7.23 -11.71 -8.68
N PHE A 161 -6.01 -11.30 -8.92
CA PHE A 161 -5.30 -10.36 -8.05
C PHE A 161 -5.40 -8.97 -8.66
N LYS A 162 -5.88 -8.01 -7.88
CA LYS A 162 -5.90 -6.60 -8.23
C LYS A 162 -4.90 -5.83 -7.37
N GLY A 163 -4.09 -5.02 -8.00
CA GLY A 163 -3.17 -4.11 -7.34
C GLY A 163 -2.84 -2.92 -8.22
N PHE A 164 -2.17 -1.95 -7.64
CA PHE A 164 -1.64 -0.81 -8.37
C PHE A 164 -0.16 -0.69 -8.01
N ILE A 165 0.70 -0.68 -9.03
CA ILE A 165 2.13 -0.44 -8.84
C ILE A 165 2.34 1.06 -8.90
N ASP A 166 2.74 1.66 -7.78
CA ASP A 166 2.90 3.12 -7.68
C ASP A 166 3.86 3.65 -8.74
N CYS A 167 5.00 2.98 -8.94
CA CYS A 167 6.03 3.43 -9.86
C CYS A 167 6.86 2.27 -10.42
N VAL A 168 7.09 2.30 -11.72
CA VAL A 168 8.13 1.50 -12.38
C VAL A 168 9.05 2.43 -13.14
N ILE A 169 10.34 2.34 -12.89
CA ILE A 169 11.37 3.04 -13.64
C ILE A 169 12.20 2.03 -14.45
N GLU A 170 12.73 2.49 -15.58
CA GLU A 170 13.70 1.75 -16.37
C GLU A 170 15.10 2.34 -16.18
N LEU A 171 16.06 1.47 -15.91
CA LEU A 171 17.48 1.83 -15.81
C LEU A 171 18.15 1.79 -17.19
N PRO A 172 19.33 2.47 -17.39
CA PRO A 172 20.05 2.48 -18.67
C PRO A 172 20.38 1.08 -19.24
N ASN A 173 20.47 0.07 -18.37
CA ASN A 173 20.72 -1.32 -18.77
C ASN A 173 19.44 -2.12 -19.08
N GLY A 174 18.30 -1.44 -19.21
CA GLY A 174 17.00 -2.04 -19.51
C GLY A 174 16.34 -2.79 -18.36
N LYS A 175 16.92 -2.77 -17.14
CA LYS A 175 16.27 -3.36 -15.96
C LYS A 175 15.16 -2.46 -15.46
N HIS A 176 14.09 -3.06 -14.97
CA HIS A 176 13.02 -2.36 -14.27
C HIS A 176 13.27 -2.32 -12.76
N VAL A 177 12.87 -1.22 -12.13
CA VAL A 177 12.78 -1.11 -10.67
C VAL A 177 11.33 -0.80 -10.33
N ILE A 178 10.69 -1.70 -9.60
CA ILE A 178 9.37 -1.44 -9.00
C ILE A 178 9.59 -0.72 -7.68
N ILE A 179 8.99 0.45 -7.56
CA ILE A 179 9.03 1.29 -6.36
C ILE A 179 7.61 1.38 -5.82
N ASP A 180 7.46 1.16 -4.52
CA ASP A 180 6.23 1.38 -3.79
C ASP A 180 6.51 2.41 -2.69
N TRP A 181 5.81 3.54 -2.75
CA TRP A 181 5.99 4.64 -1.81
C TRP A 181 5.29 4.32 -0.49
N LYS A 182 5.96 4.56 0.63
CA LYS A 182 5.35 4.33 1.95
C LYS A 182 5.61 5.50 2.89
N THR A 183 4.56 6.05 3.43
CA THR A 183 4.68 7.04 4.50
C THR A 183 5.22 6.38 5.76
N ALA A 184 6.17 7.05 6.40
CA ALA A 184 6.84 6.57 7.61
C ALA A 184 7.03 7.68 8.63
N GLY A 185 7.26 7.34 9.88
CA GLY A 185 7.69 8.29 10.90
C GLY A 185 9.12 8.80 10.65
N PRO A 186 9.61 9.76 11.43
CA PRO A 186 10.88 10.46 11.17
C PRO A 186 12.11 9.56 11.13
N ARG A 187 12.06 8.40 11.81
CA ARG A 187 13.14 7.41 11.83
C ARG A 187 13.04 6.36 10.72
N GLY A 188 11.97 6.42 9.90
CA GLY A 188 11.68 5.38 8.91
C GLY A 188 11.23 4.06 9.56
N TRP A 189 11.43 2.95 8.86
CA TRP A 189 11.14 1.62 9.37
C TRP A 189 12.32 1.04 10.14
N ASN A 190 12.07 0.41 11.28
CA ASN A 190 13.06 -0.38 11.99
C ASN A 190 13.40 -1.66 11.20
N ARG A 191 14.47 -2.35 11.61
CA ARG A 191 14.97 -3.55 10.95
C ARG A 191 13.92 -4.67 10.90
N ASP A 192 13.17 -4.85 11.97
CA ASP A 192 12.16 -5.91 12.04
C ASP A 192 11.05 -5.68 11.00
N LYS A 193 10.55 -4.44 10.86
CA LYS A 193 9.57 -4.10 9.83
C LYS A 193 10.13 -4.22 8.42
N GLN A 194 11.39 -3.83 8.21
CA GLN A 194 12.04 -3.97 6.90
C GLN A 194 12.18 -5.43 6.48
N GLN A 195 12.44 -6.34 7.43
CA GLN A 195 12.63 -7.77 7.21
C GLN A 195 11.33 -8.59 7.32
N ASP A 196 10.24 -7.98 7.78
CA ASP A 196 8.96 -8.66 7.89
C ASP A 196 8.44 -9.06 6.51
N PHE A 197 8.25 -10.36 6.33
CA PHE A 197 7.80 -10.89 5.05
C PHE A 197 6.40 -10.40 4.67
N GLN A 198 5.51 -10.20 5.64
CA GLN A 198 4.18 -9.68 5.35
C GLN A 198 4.26 -8.25 4.80
N THR A 199 5.13 -7.40 5.35
CA THR A 199 5.40 -6.06 4.81
C THR A 199 5.94 -6.14 3.37
N GLN A 200 6.88 -7.05 3.11
CA GLN A 200 7.51 -7.20 1.79
C GLN A 200 6.60 -7.84 0.74
N ALA A 201 5.62 -8.65 1.16
CA ALA A 201 4.83 -9.48 0.24
C ALA A 201 4.06 -8.66 -0.81
N GLN A 202 3.70 -7.41 -0.53
CA GLN A 202 3.06 -6.53 -1.51
C GLN A 202 3.93 -6.36 -2.76
N ILE A 203 5.14 -5.89 -2.57
CA ILE A 203 6.03 -5.58 -3.69
C ILE A 203 6.59 -6.85 -4.34
N ILE A 204 6.66 -7.95 -3.59
CA ILE A 204 7.01 -9.28 -4.13
C ILE A 204 5.91 -9.78 -5.07
N LEU A 205 4.62 -9.61 -4.70
CA LEU A 205 3.48 -9.94 -5.57
C LEU A 205 3.47 -9.02 -6.80
N TYR A 206 3.72 -7.74 -6.63
CA TYR A 206 3.83 -6.81 -7.76
C TYR A 206 4.91 -7.26 -8.74
N LYS A 207 6.08 -7.66 -8.27
CA LYS A 207 7.11 -8.25 -9.14
C LYS A 207 6.64 -9.50 -9.84
N HIS A 208 5.96 -10.42 -9.12
CA HIS A 208 5.46 -11.66 -9.70
C HIS A 208 4.56 -11.39 -10.91
N TYR A 209 3.56 -10.53 -10.72
CA TYR A 209 2.63 -10.20 -11.80
C TYR A 209 3.28 -9.34 -12.90
N TRP A 210 4.19 -8.44 -12.52
CA TRP A 210 4.94 -7.63 -13.49
C TRP A 210 5.83 -8.46 -14.42
N MET A 211 6.38 -9.56 -13.94
CA MET A 211 7.07 -10.55 -14.79
C MET A 211 6.14 -11.14 -15.84
N GLY A 212 4.90 -11.46 -15.48
CA GLY A 212 3.88 -11.96 -16.40
C GLY A 212 3.47 -10.91 -17.44
N VAL A 213 3.20 -9.68 -17.00
CA VAL A 213 2.80 -8.56 -17.87
C VAL A 213 3.88 -8.20 -18.89
N THR A 214 5.15 -8.22 -18.48
CA THR A 214 6.26 -7.73 -19.32
C THR A 214 7.08 -8.82 -20.00
N GLY A 215 6.96 -10.07 -19.57
CA GLY A 215 7.84 -11.17 -20.00
C GLY A 215 9.29 -11.06 -19.50
N LYS A 216 9.63 -10.02 -18.70
CA LYS A 216 10.99 -9.86 -18.18
C LYS A 216 11.31 -10.92 -17.12
N PRO A 217 12.50 -11.53 -17.16
CA PRO A 217 12.92 -12.48 -16.14
C PRO A 217 13.20 -11.79 -14.80
N SER A 218 13.07 -12.56 -13.72
CA SER A 218 13.18 -12.04 -12.33
C SER A 218 14.46 -11.26 -12.04
N ASN A 219 15.60 -11.62 -12.65
CA ASN A 219 16.88 -10.92 -12.46
C ASN A 219 16.96 -9.56 -13.18
N GLN A 220 16.00 -9.24 -14.03
CA GLN A 220 15.86 -7.94 -14.69
C GLN A 220 14.85 -7.01 -13.98
N ILE A 221 14.26 -7.44 -12.87
CA ILE A 221 13.32 -6.63 -12.10
C ILE A 221 13.81 -6.53 -10.67
N LYS A 222 14.14 -5.33 -10.24
CA LYS A 222 14.43 -4.97 -8.85
C LYS A 222 13.18 -4.47 -8.13
N THR A 223 13.16 -4.53 -6.82
CA THR A 223 12.04 -4.07 -5.99
C THR A 223 12.54 -3.31 -4.77
N CYS A 224 11.94 -2.19 -4.46
CA CYS A 224 12.22 -1.45 -3.24
C CYS A 224 11.00 -0.65 -2.76
N PHE A 225 10.94 -0.44 -1.47
CA PHE A 225 10.13 0.63 -0.90
C PHE A 225 10.94 1.91 -0.83
N VAL A 226 10.30 3.02 -1.13
CA VAL A 226 10.84 4.35 -0.80
C VAL A 226 10.00 4.94 0.31
N LEU A 227 10.62 5.17 1.46
CA LEU A 227 9.98 5.71 2.64
C LEU A 227 9.93 7.23 2.56
N LEU A 228 8.74 7.80 2.64
CA LEU A 228 8.45 9.22 2.77
C LEU A 228 8.38 9.53 4.26
N LYS A 229 9.47 10.01 4.84
CA LYS A 229 9.60 10.21 6.28
C LYS A 229 9.03 11.56 6.69
N ARG A 230 7.97 11.52 7.48
CA ARG A 230 7.36 12.73 8.07
C ARG A 230 8.23 13.32 9.18
N GLU A 231 8.04 14.58 9.49
CA GLU A 231 8.76 15.29 10.56
C GLU A 231 10.30 15.20 10.41
N SER A 232 10.80 15.02 9.18
CA SER A 232 12.22 14.94 8.88
C SER A 232 12.74 16.29 8.38
N LYS A 233 14.05 16.49 8.54
CA LYS A 233 14.73 17.70 8.02
C LYS A 233 14.74 17.67 6.48
N PRO A 234 14.78 18.83 5.81
CA PRO A 234 15.00 18.91 4.38
C PRO A 234 16.20 18.05 3.93
N GLY A 235 16.07 17.39 2.79
CA GLY A 235 17.10 16.48 2.25
C GLY A 235 17.24 15.14 3.00
N LYS A 236 16.46 14.90 4.05
CA LYS A 236 16.42 13.63 4.82
C LYS A 236 15.05 13.00 4.87
N SER A 237 14.14 13.45 4.00
CA SER A 237 12.73 13.01 4.00
C SER A 237 12.53 11.67 3.33
N MET A 238 13.52 11.13 2.63
CA MET A 238 13.42 9.85 1.93
C MET A 238 14.43 8.83 2.41
N ALA A 239 14.10 7.56 2.26
CA ALA A 239 15.01 6.43 2.47
C ALA A 239 14.56 5.24 1.62
N ILE A 240 15.52 4.48 1.08
CA ILE A 240 15.23 3.26 0.32
C ILE A 240 15.30 2.04 1.23
N VAL A 241 14.41 1.08 0.98
CA VAL A 241 14.42 -0.26 1.58
C VAL A 241 14.35 -1.26 0.43
N GLU A 242 15.49 -1.82 0.07
CA GLU A 242 15.55 -2.85 -0.97
C GLU A 242 14.87 -4.14 -0.50
N VAL A 243 14.14 -4.80 -1.40
CA VAL A 243 13.46 -6.07 -1.14
C VAL A 243 13.98 -7.13 -2.09
N SER A 244 14.54 -8.20 -1.53
CA SER A 244 14.95 -9.36 -2.32
C SER A 244 13.75 -10.25 -2.65
N ALA A 245 13.34 -10.27 -3.92
CA ALA A 245 12.22 -11.06 -4.42
C ALA A 245 12.71 -12.19 -5.34
N GLY A 246 13.46 -13.14 -4.78
CA GLY A 246 13.91 -14.34 -5.47
C GLY A 246 12.80 -15.42 -5.54
N PRO A 247 13.07 -16.58 -6.23
CA PRO A 247 12.05 -17.59 -6.49
C PRO A 247 11.29 -18.09 -5.25
N LYS A 248 11.99 -18.33 -4.14
CA LYS A 248 11.36 -18.77 -2.88
C LYS A 248 10.43 -17.71 -2.29
N ALA A 249 10.81 -16.43 -2.40
CA ALA A 249 9.97 -15.33 -1.91
C ALA A 249 8.71 -15.17 -2.77
N LEU A 250 8.86 -15.26 -4.09
CA LEU A 250 7.73 -15.26 -5.05
C LEU A 250 6.76 -16.39 -4.76
N GLU A 251 7.25 -17.62 -4.60
CA GLU A 251 6.42 -18.78 -4.26
C GLU A 251 5.69 -18.59 -2.93
N LYS A 252 6.39 -18.10 -1.89
CA LYS A 252 5.79 -17.85 -0.57
C LYS A 252 4.71 -16.78 -0.64
N ALA A 253 4.90 -15.70 -1.40
CA ALA A 253 3.90 -14.66 -1.57
C ALA A 253 2.66 -15.18 -2.32
N ASN A 254 2.84 -15.95 -3.38
CA ASN A 254 1.73 -16.60 -4.09
C ASN A 254 0.95 -17.56 -3.19
N LYS A 255 1.63 -18.34 -2.37
CA LYS A 255 0.97 -19.23 -1.39
C LYS A 255 0.11 -18.47 -0.37
N MET A 256 0.43 -17.22 -0.03
CA MET A 256 -0.44 -16.40 0.82
C MET A 256 -1.79 -16.14 0.13
N VAL A 257 -1.75 -15.77 -1.15
CA VAL A 257 -2.96 -15.50 -1.94
C VAL A 257 -3.81 -16.78 -2.10
N SER A 258 -3.20 -17.87 -2.55
CA SER A 258 -3.90 -19.17 -2.73
C SER A 258 -4.48 -19.70 -1.42
N SER A 259 -3.77 -19.55 -0.30
CA SER A 259 -4.26 -19.97 1.02
C SER A 259 -5.47 -19.18 1.45
N MET A 260 -5.48 -17.87 1.20
CA MET A 260 -6.64 -17.02 1.47
C MET A 260 -7.84 -17.44 0.61
N LEU A 261 -7.66 -17.60 -0.71
CA LEU A 261 -8.72 -18.03 -1.61
C LEU A 261 -9.30 -19.39 -1.21
N LYS A 262 -8.44 -20.33 -0.83
CA LYS A 262 -8.89 -21.63 -0.28
C LYS A 262 -9.70 -21.45 1.02
N GLY A 263 -9.22 -20.62 1.95
CA GLY A 263 -9.93 -20.30 3.19
C GLY A 263 -11.30 -19.70 2.93
N MET A 264 -11.40 -18.77 1.98
CA MET A 264 -12.67 -18.16 1.57
C MET A 264 -13.66 -19.21 1.01
N ARG A 265 -13.19 -20.12 0.14
CA ARG A 265 -14.03 -21.19 -0.44
C ARG A 265 -14.57 -22.13 0.61
N THR A 266 -13.75 -22.48 1.60
CA THR A 266 -14.14 -23.44 2.67
C THR A 266 -14.86 -22.79 3.84
N GLY A 267 -14.92 -21.44 3.90
CA GLY A 267 -15.45 -20.71 5.05
C GLY A 267 -14.53 -20.76 6.29
N PHE A 268 -13.27 -21.19 6.12
CA PHE A 268 -12.32 -21.30 7.22
C PHE A 268 -11.77 -19.91 7.60
N ALA A 269 -12.18 -19.43 8.78
CA ALA A 269 -11.81 -18.12 9.29
C ALA A 269 -11.47 -18.16 10.80
N PRO A 270 -10.34 -18.78 11.19
CA PRO A 270 -9.95 -18.86 12.60
C PRO A 270 -9.54 -17.49 13.16
N LYS A 271 -9.78 -17.30 14.47
CA LYS A 271 -9.31 -16.13 15.21
C LYS A 271 -7.81 -16.25 15.49
N ASN A 272 -7.07 -15.15 15.25
CA ASN A 272 -5.66 -15.03 15.66
C ASN A 272 -5.53 -14.01 16.79
N LYS A 273 -5.50 -14.47 18.04
CA LYS A 273 -5.40 -13.60 19.21
C LYS A 273 -4.11 -12.79 19.30
N LEU A 274 -3.03 -13.21 18.62
CA LEU A 274 -1.77 -12.45 18.56
C LEU A 274 -1.89 -11.14 17.76
N SER A 275 -2.92 -11.01 16.94
CA SER A 275 -3.18 -9.82 16.11
C SER A 275 -4.19 -8.84 16.72
N CYS A 276 -4.62 -9.05 17.97
CA CYS A 276 -5.68 -8.24 18.59
C CYS A 276 -5.23 -6.82 18.98
N LYS A 277 -3.93 -6.59 19.20
CA LYS A 277 -3.43 -5.32 19.76
C LYS A 277 -3.91 -4.05 19.05
N PHE A 278 -4.10 -4.09 17.73
CA PHE A 278 -4.57 -2.96 16.92
C PHE A 278 -5.78 -3.33 16.07
N CYS A 279 -6.59 -4.29 16.54
CA CYS A 279 -7.75 -4.76 15.82
C CYS A 279 -8.99 -4.01 16.29
N GLU A 280 -9.72 -3.39 15.38
CA GLU A 280 -10.97 -2.67 15.64
C GLU A 280 -12.08 -3.57 16.21
N PHE A 281 -12.04 -4.87 15.94
CA PHE A 281 -13.02 -5.84 16.44
C PHE A 281 -12.64 -6.48 17.77
N ALA A 282 -11.42 -6.23 18.30
CA ALA A 282 -10.99 -6.83 19.56
C ALA A 282 -11.87 -6.36 20.72
N ASN A 283 -12.30 -7.32 21.56
CA ASN A 283 -13.17 -7.07 22.72
C ASN A 283 -14.53 -6.45 22.37
N THR A 284 -15.00 -6.61 21.14
CA THR A 284 -16.37 -6.25 20.73
C THR A 284 -17.27 -7.50 20.69
N HIS A 285 -18.58 -7.32 20.52
CA HIS A 285 -19.52 -8.43 20.34
C HIS A 285 -19.23 -9.27 19.07
N HIS A 286 -18.46 -8.76 18.12
CA HIS A 286 -18.01 -9.51 16.94
C HIS A 286 -16.81 -10.41 17.22
N CYS A 287 -16.01 -10.12 18.26
CA CYS A 287 -14.80 -10.85 18.55
C CYS A 287 -14.45 -10.83 20.05
N THR A 288 -15.11 -11.69 20.80
CA THR A 288 -14.83 -11.95 22.20
C THR A 288 -13.70 -12.95 22.38
#